data_6de37ac6cb24da60a0d73ecd00298ca1
#
_entry.id   6de37ac6cb24da60a0d73ecd00298ca1
#
_cell.length_a   1.000
_cell.length_b   1.000
_cell.length_c   1.000
_cell.angle_alpha   90.00
_cell.angle_beta   90.00
_cell.angle_gamma   90.00
#
_symmetry.space_group_name_H-M   'P 1'
#
loop_
_entity.id
_entity.type
_entity.pdbx_description
1 polymer ?
#
loop_
_entity_poly.entity_id
_entity_poly.type
_entity_poly.pdbx_seq_one_letter_code
_entity_poly.pdbx_strand_id
1 'polypeptide(L)'
;MHKLKQFTFALAAVCALSTACGQPGTTETTSASAAEAQAESTVEKTAAVESKAAVASGNETAAEQTIDTVGLVPVSAADLKEGTYDISVESSSSMFKITSCALTVKDGAMTARMTMGGTGYLYVYMGTGEEASKVPESDLISFEEDSDGTHSFTVPVETLNEVLPCTAFSKKKEKWYDRELVFEASGIPADAFLNTSLKTVEDLGLADGTYTVEAALTGGSGRASVESPAVVEVKDGKAEATIIWSSSNYDYMRVDEEKFLPVNTEGNSTFVITVTGFDSPLTVYADTTAMSTPHEIEYTLTFDSSTLEEQKQ
;
A
#
# COMPACT_ATOMS: atom_id res chain seq x y z
N MET A 1 42.66 -13.51 8.24
CA MET A 1 42.96 -13.08 9.64
C MET A 1 42.06 -11.91 9.97
N HIS A 2 40.91 -12.18 10.55
CA HIS A 2 39.87 -11.20 10.85
C HIS A 2 39.72 -11.06 12.34
N LYS A 3 39.82 -9.83 12.82
CA LYS A 3 39.61 -9.50 14.22
C LYS A 3 38.16 -9.11 14.46
N LEU A 4 37.47 -9.97 15.16
CA LEU A 4 36.14 -9.75 15.71
C LEU A 4 36.25 -8.82 16.91
N LYS A 5 35.56 -7.68 16.90
CA LYS A 5 35.44 -6.80 18.07
C LYS A 5 34.11 -7.08 18.77
N GLN A 6 34.21 -7.71 19.93
CA GLN A 6 33.10 -7.82 20.87
C GLN A 6 33.00 -6.54 21.69
N PHE A 7 31.80 -5.95 21.77
CA PHE A 7 31.48 -4.90 22.74
C PHE A 7 30.70 -5.53 23.91
N THR A 8 31.35 -5.51 25.07
CA THR A 8 30.76 -5.92 26.34
C THR A 8 30.18 -4.69 27.02
N PHE A 9 28.89 -4.69 27.34
CA PHE A 9 28.26 -3.69 28.21
C PHE A 9 28.36 -4.14 29.67
N ALA A 10 28.98 -3.32 30.50
CA ALA A 10 29.10 -3.51 31.92
C ALA A 10 27.91 -2.85 32.65
N LEU A 11 27.25 -3.65 33.49
CA LEU A 11 26.16 -3.27 34.37
C LEU A 11 26.77 -2.76 35.68
N ALA A 12 26.53 -1.51 36.07
CA ALA A 12 26.91 -0.98 37.38
C ALA A 12 25.65 -0.79 38.24
N ALA A 13 25.53 -1.62 39.25
CA ALA A 13 24.55 -1.44 40.33
C ALA A 13 25.15 -0.60 41.45
N VAL A 14 24.43 0.43 41.87
CA VAL A 14 24.74 1.20 43.10
C VAL A 14 23.61 1.04 44.10
N CYS A 15 23.88 0.31 45.16
CA CYS A 15 23.08 0.30 46.37
C CYS A 15 23.50 1.44 47.29
N ALA A 16 22.58 2.21 47.83
CA ALA A 16 22.80 3.06 48.99
C ALA A 16 21.66 2.80 50.03
N LEU A 17 22.03 2.15 51.11
CA LEU A 17 21.24 2.08 52.33
C LEU A 17 21.46 3.34 53.18
N SER A 18 20.40 3.92 53.71
CA SER A 18 20.47 4.71 54.92
C SER A 18 19.27 4.51 55.83
N THR A 19 19.55 3.97 57.00
CA THR A 19 18.71 3.78 58.16
C THR A 19 18.65 5.07 58.99
N ALA A 20 17.47 5.46 59.48
CA ALA A 20 17.35 6.26 60.72
C ALA A 20 15.98 6.05 61.40
N CYS A 21 16.01 5.69 62.65
CA CYS A 21 14.92 5.52 63.58
C CYS A 21 14.24 6.81 64.05
N GLY A 22 12.96 6.67 64.48
CA GLY A 22 12.30 7.68 65.32
C GLY A 22 10.77 7.51 65.34
N GLN A 23 10.23 6.96 66.45
CA GLN A 23 8.80 6.86 66.81
C GLN A 23 8.54 7.82 68.00
N PRO A 24 7.30 8.09 68.54
CA PRO A 24 5.92 7.91 68.02
C PRO A 24 5.04 9.19 68.18
N GLY A 25 3.84 9.18 67.60
CA GLY A 25 2.80 10.19 67.90
C GLY A 25 1.49 9.92 67.15
N THR A 26 0.51 9.43 67.88
CA THR A 26 -0.88 9.16 67.52
C THR A 26 -1.63 10.29 66.80
N THR A 27 -2.41 10.02 65.80
CA THR A 27 -3.87 10.28 65.72
C THR A 27 -4.46 9.71 64.42
N GLU A 28 -5.58 9.00 64.58
CA GLU A 28 -6.47 8.47 63.55
C GLU A 28 -7.05 9.57 62.68
N THR A 29 -7.25 9.32 61.42
CA THR A 29 -8.51 9.41 60.65
C THR A 29 -8.23 9.51 59.17
N THR A 30 -9.05 8.80 58.36
CA THR A 30 -9.27 8.87 56.91
C THR A 30 -8.36 8.01 56.02
N SER A 31 -8.66 6.73 56.00
CA SER A 31 -8.25 5.82 54.94
C SER A 31 -9.50 5.18 54.32
N ALA A 32 -10.24 5.94 53.48
CA ALA A 32 -11.38 5.43 52.74
C ALA A 32 -11.51 5.96 51.30
N SER A 33 -10.58 6.79 50.83
CA SER A 33 -10.73 7.41 49.49
C SER A 33 -9.76 6.88 48.41
N ALA A 34 -8.76 6.09 48.77
CA ALA A 34 -7.77 5.62 47.80
C ALA A 34 -8.09 4.23 47.18
N ALA A 35 -9.00 3.47 47.81
CA ALA A 35 -9.35 2.13 47.31
C ALA A 35 -10.41 2.15 46.18
N GLU A 36 -11.34 3.11 46.21
CA GLU A 36 -12.38 3.23 45.17
C GLU A 36 -11.83 3.76 43.83
N ALA A 37 -10.86 4.68 43.86
CA ALA A 37 -10.27 5.20 42.62
C ALA A 37 -9.41 4.17 41.86
N GLN A 38 -8.79 3.21 42.58
CA GLN A 38 -8.05 2.11 41.94
C GLN A 38 -8.97 1.01 41.39
N ALA A 39 -10.13 0.81 41.96
CA ALA A 39 -11.09 -0.17 41.45
C ALA A 39 -11.78 0.29 40.19
N GLU A 40 -12.16 1.59 40.07
CA GLU A 40 -12.74 2.13 38.86
C GLU A 40 -11.74 2.13 37.69
N SER A 41 -10.48 2.52 37.92
CA SER A 41 -9.45 2.48 36.88
C SER A 41 -9.15 1.07 36.37
N THR A 42 -9.23 0.07 37.22
CA THR A 42 -8.98 -1.33 36.85
C THR A 42 -10.15 -1.93 36.07
N VAL A 43 -11.39 -1.56 36.44
CA VAL A 43 -12.60 -2.04 35.76
C VAL A 43 -12.73 -1.42 34.35
N GLU A 44 -12.44 -0.12 34.19
CA GLU A 44 -12.45 0.55 32.88
C GLU A 44 -11.38 -0.03 31.96
N LYS A 45 -10.18 -0.28 32.47
CA LYS A 45 -9.08 -0.89 31.69
C LYS A 45 -9.38 -2.34 31.31
N THR A 46 -10.02 -3.12 32.17
CA THR A 46 -10.40 -4.51 31.89
C THR A 46 -11.55 -4.58 30.88
N ALA A 47 -12.55 -3.70 30.99
CA ALA A 47 -13.65 -3.60 30.03
C ALA A 47 -13.17 -3.16 28.63
N ALA A 48 -12.23 -2.21 28.57
CA ALA A 48 -11.65 -1.77 27.29
C ALA A 48 -10.82 -2.87 26.61
N VAL A 49 -10.15 -3.73 27.37
CA VAL A 49 -9.40 -4.88 26.82
C VAL A 49 -10.34 -5.98 26.35
N GLU A 50 -11.42 -6.26 27.10
CA GLU A 50 -12.42 -7.25 26.66
C GLU A 50 -13.19 -6.82 25.41
N SER A 51 -13.50 -5.53 25.25
CA SER A 51 -14.18 -5.02 24.07
C SER A 51 -13.35 -5.08 22.79
N LYS A 52 -12.02 -5.03 22.88
CA LYS A 52 -11.10 -5.13 21.73
C LYS A 52 -10.95 -6.55 21.18
N ALA A 53 -11.39 -7.57 21.91
CA ALA A 53 -11.30 -8.96 21.48
C ALA A 53 -12.38 -9.37 20.46
N ALA A 54 -13.45 -8.58 20.30
CA ALA A 54 -14.54 -8.93 19.41
C ALA A 54 -14.18 -8.63 17.93
N VAL A 55 -14.27 -9.64 17.06
CA VAL A 55 -14.18 -9.51 15.61
C VAL A 55 -15.59 -9.52 15.02
N ALA A 56 -15.84 -8.65 14.03
CA ALA A 56 -17.14 -8.61 13.35
C ALA A 56 -17.36 -9.88 12.53
N SER A 57 -18.59 -10.40 12.56
CA SER A 57 -18.98 -11.51 11.69
C SER A 57 -19.29 -10.99 10.29
N GLY A 58 -19.22 -11.87 9.27
CA GLY A 58 -19.49 -11.51 7.87
C GLY A 58 -20.85 -10.82 7.63
N ASN A 59 -21.86 -11.06 8.50
CA ASN A 59 -23.16 -10.39 8.43
C ASN A 59 -23.15 -8.93 8.94
N GLU A 60 -22.07 -8.50 9.58
CA GLU A 60 -21.91 -7.17 10.16
C GLU A 60 -20.98 -6.29 9.31
N THR A 61 -20.32 -6.86 8.30
CA THR A 61 -19.45 -6.16 7.35
C THR A 61 -20.27 -5.61 6.18
N ALA A 62 -19.81 -4.52 5.57
CA ALA A 62 -20.31 -4.09 4.27
C ALA A 62 -19.95 -5.15 3.21
N ALA A 63 -20.68 -5.17 2.09
CA ALA A 63 -20.29 -6.02 0.97
C ALA A 63 -18.85 -5.70 0.56
N GLU A 64 -18.03 -6.74 0.42
CA GLU A 64 -16.65 -6.59 -0.02
C GLU A 64 -16.61 -6.16 -1.48
N GLN A 65 -15.70 -5.25 -1.78
CA GLN A 65 -15.34 -4.83 -3.13
C GLN A 65 -14.12 -5.64 -3.55
N THR A 66 -14.16 -6.16 -4.77
CA THR A 66 -12.99 -6.82 -5.34
C THR A 66 -11.98 -5.74 -5.74
N ILE A 67 -10.74 -5.89 -5.31
CA ILE A 67 -9.63 -5.06 -5.76
C ILE A 67 -9.01 -5.76 -6.97
N ASP A 68 -8.85 -5.03 -8.07
CA ASP A 68 -8.23 -5.55 -9.27
C ASP A 68 -6.72 -5.32 -9.22
N THR A 69 -5.96 -6.40 -9.17
CA THR A 69 -4.48 -6.38 -9.17
C THR A 69 -3.88 -7.02 -10.42
N VAL A 70 -4.71 -7.34 -11.42
CA VAL A 70 -4.25 -7.99 -12.66
C VAL A 70 -3.22 -7.11 -13.36
N GLY A 71 -2.06 -7.68 -13.67
CA GLY A 71 -0.93 -7.01 -14.32
C GLY A 71 -0.17 -6.01 -13.45
N LEU A 72 -0.56 -5.80 -12.19
CA LEU A 72 0.23 -5.00 -11.26
C LEU A 72 1.47 -5.80 -10.80
N VAL A 73 2.64 -5.20 -10.99
CA VAL A 73 3.91 -5.79 -10.54
C VAL A 73 4.20 -5.35 -9.10
N PRO A 74 4.50 -6.29 -8.18
CA PRO A 74 4.89 -5.95 -6.83
C PRO A 74 6.12 -5.04 -6.78
N VAL A 75 6.09 -4.02 -5.89
CA VAL A 75 7.19 -3.06 -5.72
C VAL A 75 7.60 -3.02 -4.26
N SER A 76 8.86 -3.28 -4.00
CA SER A 76 9.46 -3.26 -2.66
C SER A 76 10.19 -1.95 -2.38
N ALA A 77 10.58 -1.73 -1.12
CA ALA A 77 11.41 -0.58 -0.76
C ALA A 77 12.77 -0.56 -1.50
N ALA A 78 13.28 -1.72 -1.89
CA ALA A 78 14.55 -1.83 -2.62
C ALA A 78 14.45 -1.35 -4.08
N ASP A 79 13.24 -1.26 -4.62
CA ASP A 79 12.98 -0.82 -5.98
C ASP A 79 12.80 0.70 -6.09
N LEU A 80 12.78 1.40 -4.95
CA LEU A 80 12.47 2.82 -4.87
C LEU A 80 13.61 3.64 -4.26
N LYS A 81 13.77 4.86 -4.75
CA LYS A 81 14.60 5.86 -4.09
C LYS A 81 13.96 6.26 -2.76
N GLU A 82 14.81 6.61 -1.78
CA GLU A 82 14.31 7.19 -0.54
C GLU A 82 13.60 8.52 -0.81
N GLY A 83 12.43 8.69 -0.19
CA GLY A 83 11.60 9.87 -0.39
C GLY A 83 10.21 9.70 0.20
N THR A 84 9.37 10.70 -0.03
CA THR A 84 7.94 10.65 0.29
C THR A 84 7.14 10.86 -0.99
N TYR A 85 6.18 9.97 -1.23
CA TYR A 85 5.39 9.90 -2.45
C TYR A 85 3.90 9.91 -2.12
N ASP A 86 3.11 10.66 -2.86
CA ASP A 86 1.65 10.58 -2.77
C ASP A 86 1.17 9.39 -3.60
N ILE A 87 0.46 8.47 -2.96
CA ILE A 87 -0.02 7.24 -3.60
C ILE A 87 -1.52 7.05 -3.39
N SER A 88 -2.14 6.21 -4.22
CA SER A 88 -3.50 5.73 -4.02
C SER A 88 -3.51 4.47 -3.14
N VAL A 89 -4.61 4.27 -2.42
CA VAL A 89 -4.85 3.05 -1.65
C VAL A 89 -6.27 2.58 -1.93
N GLU A 90 -6.41 1.39 -2.45
CA GLU A 90 -7.68 0.72 -2.58
C GLU A 90 -8.00 -0.12 -1.33
N SER A 91 -9.27 -0.20 -1.00
CA SER A 91 -9.78 -0.98 0.13
C SER A 91 -10.93 -1.86 -0.32
N SER A 92 -10.94 -3.12 0.09
CA SER A 92 -12.08 -4.02 -0.12
C SER A 92 -13.35 -3.57 0.62
N SER A 93 -13.25 -2.58 1.50
CA SER A 93 -14.37 -2.03 2.27
C SER A 93 -14.63 -0.57 1.96
N SER A 94 -15.79 -0.26 1.37
CA SER A 94 -16.23 1.12 1.12
C SER A 94 -16.42 1.96 2.38
N MET A 95 -16.53 1.33 3.56
CA MET A 95 -16.64 2.00 4.86
C MET A 95 -15.29 2.45 5.42
N PHE A 96 -14.18 1.92 4.90
CA PHE A 96 -12.83 2.32 5.27
C PHE A 96 -12.27 3.28 4.21
N LYS A 97 -12.79 4.50 4.24
CA LYS A 97 -12.46 5.50 3.22
C LYS A 97 -11.13 6.18 3.56
N ILE A 98 -10.14 6.00 2.69
CA ILE A 98 -8.87 6.71 2.69
C ILE A 98 -9.02 7.87 1.69
N THR A 99 -8.66 9.09 2.09
CA THR A 99 -8.80 10.30 1.26
C THR A 99 -7.47 10.75 0.66
N SER A 100 -6.37 10.41 1.31
CA SER A 100 -5.01 10.61 0.81
C SER A 100 -4.06 9.65 1.51
N CYS A 101 -2.95 9.34 0.88
CA CYS A 101 -1.90 8.50 1.45
C CYS A 101 -0.52 9.02 1.03
N ALA A 102 0.35 9.23 2.01
CA ALA A 102 1.75 9.57 1.81
C ALA A 102 2.62 8.37 2.18
N LEU A 103 3.28 7.78 1.18
CA LEU A 103 4.26 6.71 1.34
C LEU A 103 5.63 7.31 1.64
N THR A 104 6.28 6.87 2.69
CA THR A 104 7.67 7.22 2.99
C THR A 104 8.55 5.99 2.81
N VAL A 105 9.55 6.09 1.94
CA VAL A 105 10.59 5.08 1.73
C VAL A 105 11.86 5.56 2.41
N LYS A 106 12.35 4.81 3.39
CA LYS A 106 13.52 5.17 4.16
C LYS A 106 14.20 3.95 4.78
N ASP A 107 15.54 3.93 4.75
CA ASP A 107 16.35 2.88 5.37
C ASP A 107 15.93 1.45 4.94
N GLY A 108 15.50 1.29 3.67
CA GLY A 108 15.04 0.01 3.12
C GLY A 108 13.65 -0.46 3.63
N ALA A 109 12.86 0.43 4.21
CA ALA A 109 11.50 0.16 4.68
C ALA A 109 10.49 1.17 4.10
N MET A 110 9.23 0.77 4.03
CA MET A 110 8.13 1.61 3.62
C MET A 110 7.13 1.80 4.76
N THR A 111 6.65 3.02 4.92
CA THR A 111 5.54 3.35 5.80
C THR A 111 4.55 4.24 5.07
N ALA A 112 3.26 4.01 5.26
CA ALA A 112 2.20 4.77 4.62
C ALA A 112 1.36 5.50 5.67
N ARG A 113 1.26 6.83 5.53
CA ARG A 113 0.37 7.67 6.34
C ARG A 113 -0.94 7.86 5.60
N MET A 114 -1.95 7.09 6.00
CA MET A 114 -3.30 7.12 5.45
C MET A 114 -4.14 8.17 6.18
N THR A 115 -4.65 9.18 5.48
CA THR A 115 -5.63 10.14 6.01
C THR A 115 -7.03 9.60 5.76
N MET A 116 -7.84 9.55 6.82
CA MET A 116 -9.15 8.93 6.77
C MET A 116 -10.26 9.93 6.43
N GLY A 117 -11.26 9.50 5.69
CA GLY A 117 -12.49 10.27 5.42
C GLY A 117 -13.46 10.34 6.60
N GLY A 118 -13.05 9.93 7.81
CA GLY A 118 -13.85 9.96 9.01
C GLY A 118 -13.05 9.58 10.25
N THR A 119 -13.65 9.75 11.44
CA THR A 119 -13.01 9.57 12.74
C THR A 119 -13.53 8.33 13.49
N GLY A 120 -14.03 7.34 12.75
CA GLY A 120 -14.77 6.20 13.30
C GLY A 120 -13.90 5.05 13.85
N TYR A 121 -12.59 5.08 13.64
CA TYR A 121 -11.67 4.02 14.06
C TYR A 121 -10.71 4.52 15.13
N LEU A 122 -10.40 3.65 16.12
CA LEU A 122 -9.43 3.93 17.18
C LEU A 122 -8.05 3.34 16.87
N TYR A 123 -8.05 2.14 16.28
CA TYR A 123 -6.84 1.39 15.99
C TYR A 123 -6.91 0.78 14.61
N VAL A 124 -5.74 0.60 14.00
CA VAL A 124 -5.49 -0.20 12.82
C VAL A 124 -4.41 -1.21 13.15
N TYR A 125 -4.47 -2.37 12.50
CA TYR A 125 -3.44 -3.41 12.55
C TYR A 125 -3.29 -4.01 11.15
N MET A 126 -2.05 -4.15 10.68
CA MET A 126 -1.77 -4.83 9.43
C MET A 126 -1.77 -6.33 9.70
N GLY A 127 -2.86 -6.97 9.30
CA GLY A 127 -3.22 -8.34 9.63
C GLY A 127 -4.71 -8.50 9.90
N THR A 128 -5.10 -9.59 10.55
CA THR A 128 -6.49 -9.94 10.85
C THR A 128 -6.94 -9.40 12.21
N GLY A 129 -8.24 -9.24 12.41
CA GLY A 129 -8.83 -8.87 13.69
C GLY A 129 -8.59 -9.92 14.77
N GLU A 130 -8.48 -11.19 14.39
CA GLU A 130 -8.12 -12.25 15.32
C GLU A 130 -6.69 -12.06 15.87
N GLU A 131 -5.74 -11.72 15.03
CA GLU A 131 -4.36 -11.40 15.43
C GLU A 131 -4.33 -10.14 16.29
N ALA A 132 -4.96 -9.06 15.81
CA ALA A 132 -5.05 -7.79 16.52
C ALA A 132 -5.67 -7.92 17.93
N SER A 133 -6.61 -8.83 18.11
CA SER A 133 -7.23 -9.08 19.42
C SER A 133 -6.29 -9.70 20.45
N LYS A 134 -5.19 -10.31 20.01
CA LYS A 134 -4.23 -11.06 20.84
C LYS A 134 -2.97 -10.28 21.19
N VAL A 135 -2.68 -9.19 20.43
CA VAL A 135 -1.50 -8.36 20.69
C VAL A 135 -1.77 -7.31 21.77
N PRO A 136 -0.75 -6.87 22.52
CA PRO A 136 -0.90 -5.76 23.48
C PRO A 136 -1.27 -4.47 22.76
N GLU A 137 -1.92 -3.55 23.46
CA GLU A 137 -2.35 -2.27 22.90
C GLU A 137 -1.19 -1.43 22.33
N SER A 138 0.00 -1.61 22.89
CA SER A 138 1.23 -0.94 22.39
C SER A 138 1.60 -1.32 20.95
N ASP A 139 1.14 -2.47 20.48
CA ASP A 139 1.45 -2.99 19.15
C ASP A 139 0.34 -2.66 18.13
N LEU A 140 -0.74 -2.04 18.61
CA LEU A 140 -1.82 -1.51 17.77
C LEU A 140 -1.46 -0.10 17.29
N ILE A 141 -1.77 0.21 16.04
CA ILE A 141 -1.52 1.53 15.47
C ILE A 141 -2.70 2.43 15.84
N SER A 142 -2.47 3.40 16.72
CA SER A 142 -3.45 4.42 17.09
C SER A 142 -3.55 5.50 16.02
N PHE A 143 -4.73 6.15 15.93
CA PHE A 143 -4.86 7.30 15.07
C PHE A 143 -4.04 8.49 15.59
N GLU A 144 -3.61 9.32 14.66
CA GLU A 144 -3.10 10.66 14.88
C GLU A 144 -4.19 11.64 14.46
N GLU A 145 -4.48 12.64 15.31
CA GLU A 145 -5.44 13.71 14.96
C GLU A 145 -4.69 14.88 14.34
N ASP A 146 -5.02 15.21 13.10
CA ASP A 146 -4.47 16.33 12.40
C ASP A 146 -5.08 17.67 12.86
N SER A 147 -4.44 18.78 12.52
CA SER A 147 -4.86 20.12 12.96
C SER A 147 -6.27 20.54 12.51
N ASP A 148 -6.81 19.87 11.49
CA ASP A 148 -8.16 20.05 10.97
C ASP A 148 -9.20 19.06 11.57
N GLY A 149 -8.75 18.19 12.51
CA GLY A 149 -9.57 17.17 13.16
C GLY A 149 -9.74 15.89 12.35
N THR A 150 -9.02 15.73 11.24
CA THR A 150 -8.97 14.46 10.51
C THR A 150 -8.11 13.43 11.26
N HIS A 151 -8.43 12.14 11.11
CA HIS A 151 -7.63 11.06 11.66
C HIS A 151 -6.73 10.47 10.59
N SER A 152 -5.48 10.19 10.96
CA SER A 152 -4.51 9.50 10.12
C SER A 152 -3.93 8.29 10.85
N PHE A 153 -3.50 7.28 10.09
CA PHE A 153 -2.78 6.12 10.60
C PHE A 153 -1.50 5.93 9.80
N THR A 154 -0.38 5.78 10.50
CA THR A 154 0.91 5.46 9.88
C THR A 154 1.16 3.98 10.02
N VAL A 155 1.08 3.24 8.91
CA VAL A 155 1.21 1.78 8.88
C VAL A 155 2.49 1.35 8.15
N PRO A 156 3.11 0.22 8.54
CA PRO A 156 4.14 -0.41 7.73
C PRO A 156 3.53 -0.96 6.44
N VAL A 157 4.28 -0.88 5.34
CA VAL A 157 3.92 -1.44 4.04
C VAL A 157 5.05 -2.35 3.60
N GLU A 158 4.76 -3.62 3.40
CA GLU A 158 5.76 -4.60 2.97
C GLU A 158 6.01 -4.51 1.46
N THR A 159 4.93 -4.40 0.70
CA THR A 159 4.96 -4.39 -0.77
C THR A 159 3.84 -3.48 -1.28
N LEU A 160 4.09 -2.75 -2.36
CA LEU A 160 3.05 -2.07 -3.14
C LEU A 160 2.49 -3.02 -4.21
N ASN A 161 1.29 -2.71 -4.72
CA ASN A 161 0.62 -3.46 -5.78
C ASN A 161 0.24 -4.90 -5.40
N GLU A 162 0.27 -5.25 -4.14
CA GLU A 162 -0.19 -6.53 -3.60
C GLU A 162 -1.30 -6.33 -2.58
N VAL A 163 -2.13 -7.37 -2.45
CA VAL A 163 -3.20 -7.40 -1.45
C VAL A 163 -2.61 -7.65 -0.06
N LEU A 164 -2.78 -6.68 0.83
CA LEU A 164 -2.31 -6.76 2.21
C LEU A 164 -3.50 -6.82 3.17
N PRO A 165 -3.51 -7.76 4.13
CA PRO A 165 -4.56 -7.83 5.14
C PRO A 165 -4.46 -6.64 6.10
N CYS A 166 -5.61 -6.08 6.43
CA CYS A 166 -5.72 -4.96 7.36
C CYS A 166 -6.99 -5.12 8.19
N THR A 167 -6.93 -4.78 9.45
CA THR A 167 -8.11 -4.70 10.30
C THR A 167 -8.16 -3.37 11.04
N ALA A 168 -9.37 -2.88 11.34
CA ALA A 168 -9.55 -1.64 12.08
C ALA A 168 -10.61 -1.79 13.18
N PHE A 169 -10.31 -1.24 14.36
CA PHE A 169 -11.20 -1.27 15.51
C PHE A 169 -12.18 -0.09 15.47
N SER A 170 -13.46 -0.38 15.31
CA SER A 170 -14.51 0.64 15.26
C SER A 170 -14.82 1.21 16.65
N LYS A 171 -14.70 2.52 16.79
CA LYS A 171 -15.03 3.27 18.00
C LYS A 171 -16.48 3.05 18.47
N LYS A 172 -17.43 3.01 17.54
CA LYS A 172 -18.87 2.93 17.83
C LYS A 172 -19.33 1.49 18.08
N LYS A 173 -18.75 0.52 17.38
CA LYS A 173 -19.18 -0.88 17.42
C LYS A 173 -18.34 -1.73 18.38
N GLU A 174 -17.18 -1.20 18.81
CA GLU A 174 -16.22 -1.86 19.70
C GLU A 174 -15.82 -3.25 19.19
N LYS A 175 -15.62 -3.35 17.87
CA LYS A 175 -15.25 -4.58 17.14
C LYS A 175 -14.18 -4.31 16.11
N TRP A 176 -13.38 -5.33 15.80
CA TRP A 176 -12.48 -5.39 14.67
C TRP A 176 -13.25 -5.70 13.39
N TYR A 177 -12.88 -5.03 12.31
CA TYR A 177 -13.42 -5.22 10.98
C TYR A 177 -12.27 -5.47 10.02
N ASP A 178 -12.23 -6.69 9.47
CA ASP A 178 -11.21 -7.10 8.51
C ASP A 178 -11.50 -6.54 7.12
N ARG A 179 -10.45 -6.30 6.37
CA ARG A 179 -10.44 -5.86 4.98
C ARG A 179 -9.10 -6.15 4.34
N GLU A 180 -9.07 -5.93 3.05
CA GLU A 180 -7.87 -5.95 2.24
C GLU A 180 -7.55 -4.53 1.79
N LEU A 181 -6.26 -4.20 1.68
CA LEU A 181 -5.75 -2.95 1.14
C LEU A 181 -4.75 -3.27 0.02
N VAL A 182 -4.75 -2.45 -1.02
CA VAL A 182 -3.68 -2.40 -2.01
C VAL A 182 -3.13 -0.98 -2.03
N PHE A 183 -1.86 -0.83 -1.72
CA PHE A 183 -1.12 0.43 -1.86
C PHE A 183 -0.56 0.46 -3.28
N GLU A 184 -1.05 1.37 -4.10
CA GLU A 184 -0.70 1.42 -5.52
C GLU A 184 0.57 2.23 -5.75
N ALA A 185 1.49 1.68 -6.55
CA ALA A 185 2.69 2.41 -6.97
C ALA A 185 2.43 3.48 -8.05
N SER A 186 1.20 3.59 -8.54
CA SER A 186 0.81 4.45 -9.68
C SER A 186 1.05 5.95 -9.47
N GLY A 187 1.09 6.41 -8.21
CA GLY A 187 1.40 7.80 -7.87
C GLY A 187 2.90 8.12 -7.75
N ILE A 188 3.77 7.11 -7.89
CA ILE A 188 5.21 7.27 -7.73
C ILE A 188 5.82 7.69 -9.08
N PRO A 189 6.58 8.81 -9.15
CA PRO A 189 7.23 9.22 -10.39
C PRO A 189 8.17 8.14 -10.94
N ALA A 190 8.19 7.95 -12.25
CA ALA A 190 8.99 6.91 -12.91
C ALA A 190 10.50 7.03 -12.58
N ASP A 191 11.01 8.25 -12.42
CA ASP A 191 12.40 8.51 -12.04
C ASP A 191 12.72 8.16 -10.58
N ALA A 192 11.72 7.88 -9.75
CA ALA A 192 11.90 7.39 -8.38
C ALA A 192 12.15 5.87 -8.31
N PHE A 193 11.86 5.13 -9.38
CA PHE A 193 12.17 3.72 -9.46
C PHE A 193 13.66 3.50 -9.75
N LEU A 194 14.26 2.54 -9.06
CA LEU A 194 15.65 2.15 -9.27
C LEU A 194 15.81 1.16 -10.43
N ASN A 195 14.70 0.75 -11.05
CA ASN A 195 14.64 -0.24 -12.15
C ASN A 195 15.35 -1.56 -11.82
N THR A 196 15.39 -1.94 -10.55
CA THR A 196 16.01 -3.18 -10.08
C THR A 196 15.24 -4.40 -10.57
N SER A 197 13.93 -4.25 -10.80
CA SER A 197 13.03 -5.28 -11.32
C SER A 197 12.89 -5.28 -12.85
N LEU A 198 13.43 -4.25 -13.55
CA LEU A 198 13.35 -4.19 -15.01
C LEU A 198 14.01 -5.42 -15.65
N LYS A 199 13.27 -6.14 -16.46
CA LYS A 199 13.75 -7.27 -17.25
C LYS A 199 13.60 -6.97 -18.74
N THR A 200 14.69 -7.10 -19.48
CA THR A 200 14.68 -6.95 -20.93
C THR A 200 14.31 -8.28 -21.62
N VAL A 201 14.09 -8.25 -22.93
CA VAL A 201 13.93 -9.45 -23.76
C VAL A 201 15.11 -10.42 -23.57
N GLU A 202 16.35 -9.89 -23.46
CA GLU A 202 17.57 -10.67 -23.23
C GLU A 202 17.60 -11.31 -21.83
N ASP A 203 17.24 -10.55 -20.78
CA ASP A 203 17.20 -11.06 -19.41
C ASP A 203 16.18 -12.19 -19.25
N LEU A 204 15.07 -12.12 -19.97
CA LEU A 204 14.01 -13.14 -19.99
C LEU A 204 14.32 -14.29 -20.95
N GLY A 205 15.35 -14.15 -21.80
CA GLY A 205 15.72 -15.18 -22.79
C GLY A 205 14.60 -15.43 -23.84
N LEU A 206 13.81 -14.41 -24.17
CA LEU A 206 12.71 -14.54 -25.14
C LEU A 206 13.25 -14.70 -26.54
N ALA A 207 12.79 -15.71 -27.27
CA ALA A 207 13.05 -15.89 -28.68
C ALA A 207 12.13 -15.01 -29.54
N ASP A 208 12.49 -14.84 -30.82
CA ASP A 208 11.58 -14.20 -31.79
C ASP A 208 10.26 -15.00 -31.84
N GLY A 209 9.13 -14.29 -31.68
CA GLY A 209 7.82 -14.91 -31.61
C GLY A 209 6.74 -13.95 -31.11
N THR A 210 5.54 -14.48 -30.99
CA THR A 210 4.39 -13.76 -30.43
C THR A 210 4.07 -14.30 -29.07
N TYR A 211 3.90 -13.41 -28.11
CA TYR A 211 3.61 -13.70 -26.71
C TYR A 211 2.34 -12.98 -26.26
N THR A 212 1.73 -13.46 -25.20
CA THR A 212 0.77 -12.67 -24.40
C THR A 212 1.36 -12.39 -23.04
N VAL A 213 0.99 -11.25 -22.46
CA VAL A 213 1.45 -10.81 -21.13
C VAL A 213 0.37 -9.98 -20.45
N GLU A 214 0.13 -10.21 -19.17
CA GLU A 214 -0.76 -9.33 -18.42
C GLU A 214 -0.19 -7.92 -18.35
N ALA A 215 -1.05 -6.95 -18.68
CA ALA A 215 -0.73 -5.53 -18.72
C ALA A 215 -1.69 -4.75 -17.82
N ALA A 216 -1.15 -3.86 -17.01
CA ALA A 216 -1.93 -2.94 -16.19
C ALA A 216 -1.69 -1.50 -16.60
N LEU A 217 -2.78 -0.72 -16.70
CA LEU A 217 -2.75 0.72 -16.92
C LEU A 217 -3.23 1.42 -15.65
N THR A 218 -2.42 2.31 -15.11
CA THR A 218 -2.77 3.14 -13.96
C THR A 218 -2.58 4.62 -14.28
N GLY A 219 -3.11 5.51 -13.41
CA GLY A 219 -3.01 6.96 -13.61
C GLY A 219 -4.23 7.58 -14.27
N GLY A 220 -4.08 8.83 -14.74
CA GLY A 220 -5.18 9.64 -15.25
C GLY A 220 -6.31 9.81 -14.23
N SER A 221 -7.55 9.62 -14.67
CA SER A 221 -8.74 9.69 -13.78
C SER A 221 -9.14 8.32 -13.19
N GLY A 222 -8.39 7.25 -13.46
CA GLY A 222 -8.72 5.88 -13.08
C GLY A 222 -9.89 5.26 -13.88
N ARG A 223 -10.34 5.91 -14.97
CA ARG A 223 -11.46 5.42 -15.78
C ARG A 223 -11.04 4.75 -17.08
N ALA A 224 -9.82 5.01 -17.51
CA ALA A 224 -9.24 4.40 -18.70
C ALA A 224 -8.65 3.03 -18.33
N SER A 225 -8.76 2.09 -19.23
CA SER A 225 -8.11 0.78 -19.14
C SER A 225 -7.62 0.35 -20.52
N VAL A 226 -6.76 -0.65 -20.52
CA VAL A 226 -6.32 -1.37 -21.72
C VAL A 226 -6.76 -2.82 -21.64
N GLU A 227 -6.83 -3.50 -22.78
CA GLU A 227 -7.10 -4.95 -22.77
C GLU A 227 -5.89 -5.70 -22.21
N SER A 228 -6.17 -6.70 -21.38
CA SER A 228 -5.19 -7.62 -20.80
C SER A 228 -5.72 -9.06 -20.94
N PRO A 229 -4.87 -10.03 -21.30
CA PRO A 229 -3.46 -9.87 -21.64
C PRO A 229 -3.21 -9.12 -22.97
N ALA A 230 -2.15 -8.35 -23.02
CA ALA A 230 -1.68 -7.69 -24.25
C ALA A 230 -0.87 -8.66 -25.10
N VAL A 231 -0.88 -8.43 -26.42
CA VAL A 231 -0.04 -9.19 -27.37
C VAL A 231 1.30 -8.48 -27.52
N VAL A 232 2.41 -9.23 -27.38
CA VAL A 232 3.78 -8.76 -27.56
C VAL A 232 4.43 -9.54 -28.68
N GLU A 233 4.96 -8.83 -29.69
CA GLU A 233 5.81 -9.39 -30.73
C GLU A 233 7.27 -9.15 -30.36
N VAL A 234 8.04 -10.23 -30.24
CA VAL A 234 9.49 -10.19 -30.03
C VAL A 234 10.17 -10.49 -31.35
N LYS A 235 11.06 -9.57 -31.76
CA LYS A 235 11.85 -9.70 -32.99
C LYS A 235 13.22 -9.04 -32.84
N ASP A 236 14.26 -9.75 -33.24
CA ASP A 236 15.65 -9.25 -33.21
C ASP A 236 16.02 -8.65 -31.82
N GLY A 237 15.55 -9.28 -30.72
CA GLY A 237 15.81 -8.83 -29.35
C GLY A 237 15.05 -7.57 -28.93
N LYS A 238 14.03 -7.16 -29.66
CA LYS A 238 13.14 -6.04 -29.34
C LYS A 238 11.72 -6.56 -29.12
N ALA A 239 10.98 -5.89 -28.25
CA ALA A 239 9.58 -6.18 -27.99
C ALA A 239 8.70 -5.01 -28.42
N GLU A 240 7.59 -5.31 -29.10
CA GLU A 240 6.53 -4.36 -29.43
C GLU A 240 5.21 -4.89 -28.87
N ALA A 241 4.48 -4.09 -28.11
CA ALA A 241 3.18 -4.46 -27.54
C ALA A 241 2.03 -3.82 -28.31
N THR A 242 1.00 -4.61 -28.58
CA THR A 242 -0.29 -4.12 -29.09
C THR A 242 -1.16 -3.72 -27.91
N ILE A 243 -1.42 -2.43 -27.75
CA ILE A 243 -2.21 -1.83 -26.69
C ILE A 243 -3.57 -1.44 -27.24
N ILE A 244 -4.64 -2.08 -26.75
CA ILE A 244 -6.03 -1.78 -27.10
C ILE A 244 -6.67 -1.06 -25.94
N TRP A 245 -7.05 0.18 -26.12
CA TRP A 245 -7.70 0.99 -25.08
C TRP A 245 -9.17 0.62 -24.91
N SER A 246 -9.75 0.98 -23.77
CA SER A 246 -11.18 0.83 -23.51
C SER A 246 -12.06 1.85 -24.24
N SER A 247 -11.50 2.68 -25.11
CA SER A 247 -12.19 3.74 -25.85
C SER A 247 -11.58 3.97 -27.22
N SER A 248 -12.38 4.44 -28.16
CA SER A 248 -11.96 4.88 -29.51
C SER A 248 -11.52 6.35 -29.57
N ASN A 249 -11.41 7.03 -28.42
CA ASN A 249 -11.18 8.47 -28.36
C ASN A 249 -9.71 8.84 -28.09
N TYR A 250 -8.77 7.97 -28.37
CA TYR A 250 -7.34 8.28 -28.28
C TYR A 250 -6.77 8.36 -29.68
N ASP A 251 -6.17 9.50 -30.04
CA ASP A 251 -5.65 9.75 -31.38
C ASP A 251 -4.14 9.56 -31.51
N TYR A 252 -3.42 9.52 -30.39
CA TYR A 252 -2.04 9.04 -30.33
C TYR A 252 -1.64 8.62 -28.90
N MET A 253 -0.59 7.79 -28.85
CA MET A 253 0.20 7.54 -27.64
C MET A 253 1.61 8.09 -27.81
N ARG A 254 2.28 8.39 -26.70
CA ARG A 254 3.68 8.74 -26.66
C ARG A 254 4.38 7.95 -25.56
N VAL A 255 5.51 7.35 -25.91
CA VAL A 255 6.41 6.69 -24.97
C VAL A 255 7.75 7.41 -25.10
N ASP A 256 8.26 7.94 -24.02
CA ASP A 256 9.37 8.88 -24.03
C ASP A 256 9.11 10.04 -25.02
N GLU A 257 9.95 10.19 -26.06
CA GLU A 257 9.79 11.19 -27.12
C GLU A 257 9.13 10.63 -28.39
N GLU A 258 8.89 9.32 -28.45
CA GLU A 258 8.32 8.66 -29.61
C GLU A 258 6.79 8.70 -29.60
N LYS A 259 6.21 9.13 -30.74
CA LYS A 259 4.76 9.23 -30.94
C LYS A 259 4.24 8.10 -31.80
N PHE A 260 3.25 7.37 -31.28
CA PHE A 260 2.57 6.26 -31.93
C PHE A 260 1.16 6.67 -32.34
N LEU A 261 0.80 6.41 -33.58
CA LEU A 261 -0.55 6.64 -34.12
C LEU A 261 -1.37 5.33 -34.04
N PRO A 262 -2.72 5.42 -33.98
CA PRO A 262 -3.55 4.23 -34.02
C PRO A 262 -3.31 3.39 -35.26
N VAL A 263 -3.24 2.08 -35.11
CA VAL A 263 -3.07 1.13 -36.20
C VAL A 263 -4.40 0.68 -36.81
N ASN A 264 -5.52 1.07 -36.18
CA ASN A 264 -6.89 0.76 -36.63
C ASN A 264 -7.68 2.04 -36.92
N THR A 265 -8.76 1.92 -37.70
CA THR A 265 -9.67 3.02 -38.05
C THR A 265 -11.08 2.82 -37.47
N GLU A 266 -11.38 1.66 -36.95
CA GLU A 266 -12.67 1.32 -36.36
C GLU A 266 -12.46 0.55 -35.05
N GLY A 267 -13.38 0.67 -34.09
CA GLY A 267 -13.29 0.06 -32.78
C GLY A 267 -12.50 0.91 -31.80
N ASN A 268 -12.03 0.29 -30.74
CA ASN A 268 -11.23 0.94 -29.71
C ASN A 268 -9.85 1.32 -30.22
N SER A 269 -9.32 2.46 -29.79
CA SER A 269 -8.00 2.94 -30.22
C SER A 269 -6.93 1.90 -29.91
N THR A 270 -6.21 1.45 -30.94
CA THR A 270 -5.19 0.40 -30.84
C THR A 270 -3.86 0.93 -31.31
N PHE A 271 -2.83 0.72 -30.50
CA PHE A 271 -1.47 1.18 -30.76
C PHE A 271 -0.48 0.03 -30.70
N VAL A 272 0.58 0.09 -31.49
CA VAL A 272 1.74 -0.79 -31.33
C VAL A 272 2.87 0.09 -30.81
N ILE A 273 3.34 -0.20 -29.62
CA ILE A 273 4.37 0.59 -28.93
C ILE A 273 5.61 -0.24 -28.64
N THR A 274 6.75 0.41 -28.56
CA THR A 274 8.00 -0.24 -28.12
C THR A 274 7.94 -0.51 -26.62
N VAL A 275 8.27 -1.75 -26.21
CA VAL A 275 8.43 -2.17 -24.82
C VAL A 275 9.91 -2.23 -24.50
N THR A 276 10.37 -1.31 -23.65
CA THR A 276 11.80 -1.25 -23.25
C THR A 276 12.15 -2.28 -22.18
N GLY A 277 11.14 -2.81 -21.47
CA GLY A 277 11.30 -3.87 -20.49
C GLY A 277 9.99 -4.24 -19.80
N PHE A 278 10.07 -5.29 -19.00
CA PHE A 278 8.99 -5.88 -18.20
C PHE A 278 9.26 -5.66 -16.71
N ASP A 279 8.25 -5.84 -15.88
CA ASP A 279 8.32 -5.73 -14.41
C ASP A 279 8.75 -4.35 -13.90
N SER A 280 8.66 -3.33 -14.75
CA SER A 280 8.98 -1.94 -14.39
C SER A 280 7.95 -1.00 -15.00
N PRO A 281 7.58 0.08 -14.29
CA PRO A 281 6.67 1.09 -14.79
C PRO A 281 7.19 1.75 -16.06
N LEU A 282 6.37 1.77 -17.10
CA LEU A 282 6.59 2.50 -18.33
C LEU A 282 5.66 3.72 -18.37
N THR A 283 6.22 4.92 -18.31
CA THR A 283 5.43 6.13 -18.45
C THR A 283 4.97 6.28 -19.89
N VAL A 284 3.66 6.38 -20.07
CA VAL A 284 3.05 6.61 -21.38
C VAL A 284 2.11 7.83 -21.32
N TYR A 285 2.01 8.55 -22.40
CA TYR A 285 1.06 9.64 -22.56
C TYR A 285 0.06 9.27 -23.65
N ALA A 286 -1.22 9.59 -23.43
CA ALA A 286 -2.23 9.38 -24.45
C ALA A 286 -3.08 10.63 -24.60
N ASP A 287 -3.22 11.12 -25.83
CA ASP A 287 -4.06 12.27 -26.12
C ASP A 287 -5.50 11.82 -26.33
N THR A 288 -6.41 12.42 -25.54
CA THR A 288 -7.83 12.08 -25.63
C THR A 288 -8.62 13.15 -26.35
N THR A 289 -9.41 12.71 -27.32
CA THR A 289 -10.35 13.54 -28.08
C THR A 289 -11.77 13.51 -27.47
N ALA A 290 -11.99 12.80 -26.37
CA ALA A 290 -13.30 12.73 -25.70
C ALA A 290 -13.75 14.07 -25.09
N MET A 291 -12.81 14.99 -24.87
CA MET A 291 -13.10 16.32 -24.36
C MET A 291 -13.14 17.37 -25.48
N SER A 292 -13.77 18.52 -25.20
CA SER A 292 -13.85 19.64 -26.17
C SER A 292 -12.49 20.20 -26.59
N THR A 293 -11.47 19.99 -25.79
CA THR A 293 -10.07 20.31 -26.09
C THR A 293 -9.25 19.03 -25.86
N PRO A 294 -8.66 18.47 -26.91
CA PRO A 294 -7.75 17.33 -26.77
C PRO A 294 -6.57 17.68 -25.86
N HIS A 295 -6.11 16.74 -25.04
CA HIS A 295 -4.92 16.91 -24.21
C HIS A 295 -4.31 15.56 -23.84
N GLU A 296 -3.00 15.55 -23.72
CA GLU A 296 -2.25 14.41 -23.21
C GLU A 296 -2.55 14.17 -21.72
N ILE A 297 -2.78 12.93 -21.39
CA ILE A 297 -2.91 12.44 -20.02
C ILE A 297 -1.77 11.47 -19.78
N GLU A 298 -1.10 11.62 -18.65
CA GLU A 298 -0.05 10.71 -18.21
C GLU A 298 -0.66 9.46 -17.58
N TYR A 299 -0.13 8.31 -17.97
CA TYR A 299 -0.45 6.99 -17.45
C TYR A 299 0.82 6.22 -17.19
N THR A 300 0.71 5.19 -16.36
CA THR A 300 1.76 4.19 -16.17
C THR A 300 1.26 2.85 -16.71
N LEU A 301 2.04 2.21 -17.57
CA LEU A 301 1.80 0.89 -18.12
C LEU A 301 2.85 -0.07 -17.58
N THR A 302 2.42 -1.23 -17.07
CA THR A 302 3.32 -2.29 -16.61
C THR A 302 2.99 -3.60 -17.31
N PHE A 303 4.01 -4.44 -17.52
CA PHE A 303 3.88 -5.78 -18.11
C PHE A 303 4.49 -6.79 -17.14
N ASP A 304 3.69 -7.72 -16.61
CA ASP A 304 4.13 -8.74 -15.68
C ASP A 304 4.82 -9.90 -16.41
N SER A 305 6.14 -9.95 -16.35
CA SER A 305 6.93 -10.98 -17.05
C SER A 305 6.62 -12.41 -16.59
N SER A 306 6.06 -12.60 -15.40
CA SER A 306 5.72 -13.92 -14.88
C SER A 306 4.51 -14.54 -15.60
N THR A 307 3.74 -13.72 -16.31
CA THR A 307 2.56 -14.14 -17.08
C THR A 307 2.82 -14.33 -18.57
N LEU A 308 4.06 -14.18 -19.02
CA LEU A 308 4.42 -14.32 -20.43
C LEU A 308 4.13 -15.75 -20.94
N GLU A 309 3.28 -15.84 -21.95
CA GLU A 309 2.95 -17.10 -22.63
C GLU A 309 3.22 -16.97 -24.13
N GLU A 310 4.04 -17.90 -24.68
CA GLU A 310 4.29 -17.98 -26.11
C GLU A 310 3.04 -18.46 -26.84
N GLN A 311 2.58 -17.69 -27.84
CA GLN A 311 1.51 -18.11 -28.74
C GLN A 311 2.07 -19.06 -29.80
N LYS A 312 1.83 -20.35 -29.63
CA LYS A 312 2.18 -21.35 -30.65
C LYS A 312 1.26 -21.20 -31.86
N GLN A 313 1.85 -20.93 -33.00
CA GLN A 313 1.15 -20.93 -34.29
C GLN A 313 0.65 -22.31 -34.67
#